data_289a38c0e79c3cacc4dbf631df1471c5
#
_entry.id   289a38c0e79c3cacc4dbf631df1471c5
#
_cell.length_a   1.000
_cell.length_b   1.000
_cell.length_c   1.000
_cell.angle_alpha   90.00
_cell.angle_beta   90.00
_cell.angle_gamma   90.00
#
_symmetry.space_group_name_H-M   'P 1'
#
loop_
_entity.id
_entity.type
_entity.pdbx_description
1 polymer ?
#
loop_
_entity_poly.entity_id
_entity_poly.type
_entity_poly.pdbx_seq_one_letter_code
_entity_poly.pdbx_strand_id
1 'polypeptide(L)'
;MAITYVNTTEIEAIASDLISLSNEYIDEINKLFVRLSEVPSETKEWTGTQANKYYNVISRDKQSFLEVGNKMRYIGNKIKSDSMAITNCMNKCFIDEGKRGY
;
A
#
# COMPACT_ATOMS: atom_id res chain seq x y z
N MET A 1 11.60 -12.15 -33.72
CA MET A 1 11.58 -12.46 -32.27
C MET A 1 10.93 -11.33 -31.52
N ALA A 2 9.92 -11.66 -30.76
CA ALA A 2 9.31 -10.65 -29.93
C ALA A 2 10.24 -10.34 -28.76
N ILE A 3 10.84 -9.17 -28.79
CA ILE A 3 11.55 -8.68 -27.62
C ILE A 3 10.50 -8.20 -26.65
N THR A 4 10.38 -8.94 -25.57
CA THR A 4 9.49 -8.50 -24.50
C THR A 4 10.14 -7.31 -23.80
N TYR A 5 9.69 -6.14 -24.12
CA TYR A 5 10.10 -4.94 -23.42
C TYR A 5 9.42 -4.90 -22.06
N VAL A 6 10.17 -5.11 -21.01
CA VAL A 6 9.69 -4.79 -19.68
C VAL A 6 9.95 -3.31 -19.47
N ASN A 7 8.91 -2.51 -19.51
CA ASN A 7 9.01 -1.07 -19.24
C ASN A 7 9.09 -0.87 -17.72
N THR A 8 10.31 -0.97 -17.20
CA THR A 8 10.57 -0.85 -15.77
C THR A 8 10.23 0.54 -15.23
N THR A 9 10.37 1.58 -16.04
CA THR A 9 9.99 2.94 -15.66
C THR A 9 8.50 3.03 -15.40
N GLU A 10 7.69 2.43 -16.27
CA GLU A 10 6.24 2.40 -16.11
C GLU A 10 5.83 1.58 -14.88
N ILE A 11 6.46 0.43 -14.67
CA ILE A 11 6.21 -0.42 -13.50
C ILE A 11 6.55 0.34 -12.21
N GLU A 12 7.68 1.04 -12.18
CA GLU A 12 8.08 1.85 -11.03
C GLU A 12 7.09 2.98 -10.77
N ALA A 13 6.58 3.63 -11.82
CA ALA A 13 5.57 4.67 -11.71
C ALA A 13 4.27 4.12 -11.11
N ILE A 14 3.82 2.96 -11.59
CA ILE A 14 2.62 2.28 -11.06
C ILE A 14 2.83 1.90 -9.60
N ALA A 15 4.00 1.38 -9.26
CA ALA A 15 4.34 1.01 -7.88
C ALA A 15 4.34 2.24 -6.96
N SER A 16 4.89 3.36 -7.43
CA SER A 16 4.89 4.62 -6.69
C SER A 16 3.47 5.16 -6.49
N ASP A 17 2.62 5.04 -7.50
CA ASP A 17 1.19 5.41 -7.41
C ASP A 17 0.48 4.54 -6.37
N LEU A 18 0.74 3.24 -6.34
CA LEU A 18 0.16 2.33 -5.36
C LEU A 18 0.58 2.70 -3.93
N ILE A 19 1.84 3.07 -3.73
CA ILE A 19 2.35 3.52 -2.44
C ILE A 19 1.63 4.81 -2.01
N SER A 20 1.49 5.77 -2.93
CA SER A 20 0.78 7.03 -2.67
C SER A 20 -0.69 6.78 -2.32
N LEU A 21 -1.36 5.91 -3.07
CA LEU A 21 -2.75 5.53 -2.80
C LEU A 21 -2.90 4.82 -1.45
N SER A 22 -1.92 3.97 -1.08
CA SER A 22 -1.93 3.32 0.23
C SER A 22 -1.82 4.34 1.36
N ASN A 23 -0.98 5.35 1.19
CA ASN A 23 -0.81 6.42 2.19
C ASN A 23 -2.09 7.25 2.31
N GLU A 24 -2.72 7.60 1.19
CA GLU A 24 -4.00 8.30 1.17
C GLU A 24 -5.11 7.45 1.83
N TYR A 25 -5.16 6.17 1.50
CA TYR A 25 -6.11 5.23 2.08
C TYR A 25 -5.98 5.18 3.61
N ILE A 26 -4.75 5.01 4.12
CA ILE A 26 -4.48 4.95 5.55
C ILE A 26 -4.91 6.27 6.23
N ASP A 27 -4.60 7.40 5.60
CA ASP A 27 -4.97 8.72 6.13
C ASP A 27 -6.48 8.89 6.20
N GLU A 28 -7.20 8.50 5.15
CA GLU A 28 -8.67 8.55 5.11
C GLU A 28 -9.29 7.59 6.12
N ILE A 29 -8.73 6.40 6.31
CA ILE A 29 -9.19 5.45 7.33
C ILE A 29 -9.02 6.05 8.73
N ASN A 30 -7.89 6.66 9.01
CA ASN A 30 -7.66 7.32 10.30
C ASN A 30 -8.68 8.43 10.56
N LYS A 31 -8.95 9.27 9.56
CA LYS A 31 -9.95 10.34 9.65
C LYS A 31 -11.35 9.79 9.88
N LEU A 32 -11.73 8.75 9.14
CA LEU A 32 -13.03 8.11 9.26
C LEU A 32 -13.24 7.57 10.67
N PHE A 33 -12.26 6.86 11.22
CA PHE A 33 -12.39 6.25 12.53
C PHE A 33 -12.33 7.27 13.67
N VAL A 34 -11.68 8.41 13.48
CA VAL A 34 -11.80 9.53 14.41
C VAL A 34 -13.26 10.00 14.50
N ARG A 35 -13.91 10.19 13.35
CA ARG A 35 -15.31 10.59 13.29
C ARG A 35 -16.23 9.52 13.90
N LEU A 36 -15.99 8.26 13.60
CA LEU A 36 -16.76 7.15 14.18
C LEU A 36 -16.60 7.08 15.69
N SER A 37 -15.43 7.40 16.23
CA SER A 37 -15.18 7.38 17.67
C SER A 37 -15.93 8.48 18.43
N GLU A 38 -16.40 9.52 17.71
CA GLU A 38 -17.15 10.62 18.29
C GLU A 38 -18.65 10.32 18.42
N VAL A 39 -19.15 9.30 17.75
CA VAL A 39 -20.60 8.97 17.70
C VAL A 39 -21.19 8.77 19.11
N PRO A 40 -20.58 7.99 20.03
CA PRO A 40 -21.19 7.81 21.35
C PRO A 40 -21.30 9.10 22.16
N SER A 41 -20.41 10.06 21.98
CA SER A 41 -20.47 11.34 22.69
C SER A 41 -21.53 12.28 22.13
N GLU A 42 -21.91 12.10 20.88
CA GLU A 42 -22.96 12.89 20.21
C GLU A 42 -24.38 12.38 20.54
N THR A 43 -24.49 11.11 20.92
CA THR A 43 -25.78 10.49 21.27
C THR A 43 -25.83 10.23 22.76
N LYS A 44 -26.66 11.00 23.45
CA LYS A 44 -26.84 10.88 24.91
C LYS A 44 -27.60 9.63 25.35
N GLU A 45 -28.10 8.85 24.39
CA GLU A 45 -28.90 7.65 24.64
C GLU A 45 -28.06 6.40 24.90
N TRP A 46 -26.76 6.44 24.65
CA TRP A 46 -25.89 5.28 24.80
C TRP A 46 -25.43 5.14 26.26
N THR A 47 -25.57 3.92 26.79
CA THR A 47 -24.99 3.57 28.10
C THR A 47 -23.48 3.44 27.96
N GLY A 48 -22.78 3.50 29.11
CA GLY A 48 -21.32 3.27 29.14
C GLY A 48 -20.94 1.90 28.57
N THR A 49 -21.74 0.86 28.85
CA THR A 49 -21.52 -0.47 28.31
C THR A 49 -21.65 -0.52 26.78
N GLN A 50 -22.67 0.14 26.25
CA GLN A 50 -22.88 0.23 24.80
C GLN A 50 -21.75 0.97 24.11
N ALA A 51 -21.32 2.10 24.69
CA ALA A 51 -20.21 2.88 24.15
C ALA A 51 -18.92 2.05 24.14
N ASN A 52 -18.63 1.31 25.23
CA ASN A 52 -17.44 0.46 25.30
C ASN A 52 -17.45 -0.65 24.25
N LYS A 53 -18.59 -1.30 24.06
CA LYS A 53 -18.75 -2.33 23.01
C LYS A 53 -18.51 -1.74 21.63
N TYR A 54 -19.06 -0.56 21.36
CA TYR A 54 -18.87 0.15 20.12
C TYR A 54 -17.40 0.48 19.87
N TYR A 55 -16.72 1.06 20.86
CA TYR A 55 -15.29 1.38 20.75
C TYR A 55 -14.44 0.15 20.49
N ASN A 56 -14.75 -0.96 21.11
CA ASN A 56 -14.03 -2.21 20.89
C ASN A 56 -14.20 -2.70 19.44
N VAL A 57 -15.42 -2.62 18.89
CA VAL A 57 -15.70 -3.03 17.53
C VAL A 57 -14.98 -2.12 16.53
N ILE A 58 -15.10 -0.81 16.67
CA ILE A 58 -14.48 0.11 15.73
C ILE A 58 -12.95 0.07 15.80
N SER A 59 -12.38 -0.15 16.98
CA SER A 59 -10.92 -0.30 17.13
C SER A 59 -10.41 -1.53 16.39
N ARG A 60 -11.12 -2.64 16.52
CA ARG A 60 -10.80 -3.88 15.81
C ARG A 60 -10.95 -3.71 14.31
N ASP A 61 -12.04 -3.09 13.87
CA ASP A 61 -12.30 -2.86 12.45
C ASP A 61 -11.29 -1.90 11.85
N LYS A 62 -10.94 -0.83 12.58
CA LYS A 62 -9.88 0.09 12.18
C LYS A 62 -8.57 -0.65 11.91
N GLN A 63 -8.20 -1.54 12.83
CA GLN A 63 -6.97 -2.32 12.70
C GLN A 63 -6.98 -3.15 11.41
N SER A 64 -8.10 -3.80 11.11
CA SER A 64 -8.25 -4.59 9.88
C SER A 64 -8.10 -3.72 8.61
N PHE A 65 -8.70 -2.54 8.59
CA PHE A 65 -8.56 -1.61 7.47
C PHE A 65 -7.13 -1.09 7.33
N LEU A 66 -6.46 -0.79 8.44
CA LEU A 66 -5.07 -0.35 8.41
C LEU A 66 -4.12 -1.44 7.90
N GLU A 67 -4.40 -2.70 8.23
CA GLU A 67 -3.65 -3.84 7.71
C GLU A 67 -3.74 -3.92 6.19
N VAL A 68 -4.91 -3.67 5.61
CA VAL A 68 -5.09 -3.61 4.16
C VAL A 68 -4.21 -2.53 3.55
N GLY A 69 -4.22 -1.33 4.12
CA GLY A 69 -3.38 -0.22 3.66
C GLY A 69 -1.88 -0.55 3.74
N ASN A 70 -1.46 -1.18 4.82
CA ASN A 70 -0.07 -1.60 4.99
C ASN A 70 0.34 -2.68 3.99
N LYS A 71 -0.55 -3.61 3.68
CA LYS A 71 -0.33 -4.62 2.64
C LYS A 71 -0.22 -4.00 1.25
N MET A 72 -1.05 -3.02 0.94
CA MET A 72 -0.96 -2.28 -0.33
C MET A 72 0.39 -1.59 -0.46
N ARG A 73 0.85 -0.93 0.61
CA ARG A 73 2.15 -0.27 0.65
C ARG A 73 3.29 -1.29 0.49
N TYR A 74 3.19 -2.41 1.16
CA TYR A 74 4.16 -3.49 1.03
C TYR A 74 4.25 -4.00 -0.41
N ILE A 75 3.11 -4.24 -1.04
CA ILE A 75 3.05 -4.69 -2.44
C ILE A 75 3.70 -3.65 -3.36
N GLY A 76 3.38 -2.37 -3.17
CA GLY A 76 3.99 -1.29 -3.95
C GLY A 76 5.51 -1.25 -3.80
N ASN A 77 6.01 -1.33 -2.58
CA ASN A 77 7.44 -1.38 -2.30
C ASN A 77 8.11 -2.62 -2.90
N LYS A 78 7.43 -3.75 -2.84
CA LYS A 78 7.92 -5.01 -3.39
C LYS A 78 8.03 -4.94 -4.92
N ILE A 79 7.01 -4.42 -5.59
CA ILE A 79 7.01 -4.23 -7.04
C ILE A 79 8.15 -3.29 -7.46
N LYS A 80 8.33 -2.21 -6.73
CA LYS A 80 9.38 -1.24 -7.00
C LYS A 80 10.77 -1.88 -6.86
N SER A 81 10.97 -2.64 -5.81
CA SER A 81 12.22 -3.38 -5.56
C SER A 81 12.48 -4.41 -6.64
N ASP A 82 11.46 -5.18 -7.03
CA ASP A 82 11.58 -6.20 -8.06
C ASP A 82 11.86 -5.57 -9.44
N SER A 83 11.25 -4.42 -9.73
CA SER A 83 11.50 -3.68 -10.96
C SER A 83 12.96 -3.21 -11.05
N MET A 84 13.49 -2.70 -9.96
CA MET A 84 14.91 -2.31 -9.88
C MET A 84 15.82 -3.49 -10.09
N ALA A 85 15.53 -4.65 -9.49
CA ALA A 85 16.28 -5.86 -9.65
C ALA A 85 16.27 -6.36 -11.11
N ILE A 86 15.09 -6.30 -11.77
CA ILE A 86 14.95 -6.65 -13.18
C ILE A 86 15.80 -5.71 -14.05
N THR A 87 15.73 -4.41 -13.81
CA THR A 87 16.52 -3.42 -14.52
C THR A 87 18.01 -3.70 -14.41
N ASN A 88 18.49 -3.96 -13.20
CA ASN A 88 19.89 -4.28 -12.95
C ASN A 88 20.29 -5.56 -13.67
N CYS A 89 19.45 -6.58 -13.65
CA CYS A 89 19.70 -7.83 -14.36
C CYS A 89 19.78 -7.62 -15.87
N MET A 90 18.87 -6.85 -16.44
CA MET A 90 18.86 -6.53 -17.87
C MET A 90 20.14 -5.77 -18.26
N ASN A 91 20.51 -4.76 -17.51
CA ASN A 91 21.72 -3.98 -17.77
C ASN A 91 22.97 -4.86 -17.71
N LYS A 92 23.03 -5.75 -16.75
CA LYS A 92 24.14 -6.70 -16.64
C LYS A 92 24.21 -7.65 -17.82
N CYS A 93 23.09 -8.15 -18.28
CA CYS A 93 23.02 -9.01 -19.47
C CYS A 93 23.54 -8.29 -20.72
N PHE A 94 23.17 -7.05 -20.92
CA PHE A 94 23.66 -6.24 -22.05
C PHE A 94 25.18 -6.01 -21.96
N ILE A 95 25.70 -5.73 -20.79
CA ILE A 95 27.13 -5.55 -20.58
C ILE A 95 27.88 -6.84 -20.87
N ASP A 96 27.38 -7.97 -20.44
CA ASP A 96 28.01 -9.28 -20.66
C ASP A 96 28.02 -9.62 -22.14
N GLU A 97 26.95 -9.35 -22.89
CA GLU A 97 26.90 -9.53 -24.33
C GLU A 97 27.92 -8.62 -25.04
N GLY A 98 28.05 -7.38 -24.63
CA GLY A 98 29.04 -6.46 -25.14
C GLY A 98 30.46 -6.93 -24.91
N LYS A 99 30.75 -7.61 -23.80
CA LYS A 99 32.05 -8.16 -23.47
C LYS A 99 32.46 -9.40 -24.26
N ARG A 100 31.47 -10.07 -24.88
CA ARG A 100 31.74 -11.28 -25.67
C ARG A 100 32.33 -11.02 -27.04
N GLY A 101 32.56 -9.76 -27.38
CA GLY A 101 33.31 -9.41 -28.57
C GLY A 101 32.57 -9.61 -29.89
N TYR A 102 31.31 -9.45 -29.88
CA TYR A 102 30.53 -9.49 -31.13
C TYR A 102 30.86 -8.33 -32.01
#